data_eac14c7c644f0803afef44c514559e72
#
_entry.id   eac14c7c644f0803afef44c514559e72
#
_cell.length_a   1.000
_cell.length_b   1.000
_cell.length_c   1.000
_cell.angle_alpha   90.00
_cell.angle_beta   90.00
_cell.angle_gamma   90.00
#
_symmetry.space_group_name_H-M   'P 1'
#
loop_
_entity.id
_entity.type
_entity.pdbx_description
1 polymer ?
#
loop_
_entity_poly.entity_id
_entity_poly.type
_entity_poly.pdbx_seq_one_letter_code
_entity_poly.pdbx_strand_id
1 'polypeptide(L)'
;MKSTREAQFWNRPDPQSEDVDCSLCCQSCHIHPGKRGICAVRENQDGKLMTLVYGNLVAAHEDPIEKKPFFHFLPGSQAYSIATVGCNFRCLHCQNADISQLPHETGKIPGNYVPPEEVVAAAISSGCQSIAYTYTEPTIFFEYAYDVARLARASKLRNVFVSNGYIGEEAGDKIIPLLDGINIDLKGDDGFYRKVCKAKLEPVKGNIEKFWRAGVWVEVTTLVIPGYNDSSEVLTDIAQFLAGVSRDMPWHVSAFYPMYRMKDVPRAGIESLRRGLS
;
A
#
# COMPACT_ATOMS: atom_id res chain seq x y z
N MET A 1 -1.68 -24.86 -7.23
CA MET A 1 -2.09 -23.65 -7.96
C MET A 1 -0.90 -22.72 -8.02
N LYS A 2 -0.58 -22.13 -9.19
CA LYS A 2 0.68 -21.34 -9.39
C LYS A 2 0.79 -20.10 -8.50
N SER A 3 -0.32 -19.52 -8.04
CA SER A 3 -0.37 -18.28 -7.27
C SER A 3 -0.32 -18.46 -5.75
N THR A 4 -0.27 -19.69 -5.26
CA THR A 4 -0.17 -19.99 -3.82
C THR A 4 1.26 -20.41 -3.50
N ARG A 5 1.87 -19.72 -2.54
CA ARG A 5 3.22 -20.01 -2.03
C ARG A 5 3.26 -19.86 -0.51
N GLU A 6 4.23 -20.50 0.13
CA GLU A 6 4.51 -20.20 1.53
C GLU A 6 4.87 -18.73 1.68
N ALA A 7 4.23 -18.08 2.65
CA ALA A 7 4.42 -16.68 2.93
C ALA A 7 5.72 -16.44 3.71
N GLN A 8 6.22 -15.20 3.67
CA GLN A 8 7.31 -14.74 4.54
C GLN A 8 6.71 -14.00 5.75
N PHE A 9 7.55 -13.70 6.75
CA PHE A 9 7.17 -12.93 7.94
C PHE A 9 6.00 -13.54 8.72
N TRP A 10 6.20 -14.78 9.15
CA TRP A 10 5.30 -15.49 10.04
C TRP A 10 6.05 -16.48 10.93
N ASN A 11 5.44 -16.84 12.03
CA ASN A 11 5.94 -17.88 12.93
C ASN A 11 4.78 -18.65 13.56
N ARG A 12 5.08 -19.79 14.16
CA ARG A 12 4.16 -20.48 15.07
C ARG A 12 4.45 -20.01 16.49
N PRO A 13 3.47 -19.37 17.15
CA PRO A 13 3.67 -18.91 18.53
C PRO A 13 3.78 -20.07 19.52
N ASP A 14 3.11 -21.20 19.23
CA ASP A 14 3.19 -22.44 20.00
C ASP A 14 3.48 -23.61 19.04
N PRO A 15 4.58 -24.36 19.23
CA PRO A 15 4.92 -25.54 18.41
C PRO A 15 3.85 -26.65 18.44
N GLN A 16 3.01 -26.71 19.50
CA GLN A 16 1.95 -27.70 19.63
C GLN A 16 0.62 -27.24 18.99
N SER A 17 0.51 -25.98 18.60
CA SER A 17 -0.65 -25.42 17.89
C SER A 17 -0.35 -25.30 16.38
N GLU A 18 -1.40 -25.38 15.58
CA GLU A 18 -1.34 -25.04 14.15
C GLU A 18 -1.64 -23.55 13.88
N ASP A 19 -1.79 -22.75 14.93
CA ASP A 19 -1.95 -21.30 14.81
C ASP A 19 -0.67 -20.64 14.29
N VAL A 20 -0.82 -19.58 13.52
CA VAL A 20 0.31 -18.81 13.01
C VAL A 20 0.13 -17.32 13.27
N ASP A 21 1.23 -16.65 13.57
CA ASP A 21 1.31 -15.20 13.69
C ASP A 21 1.95 -14.62 12.43
N CYS A 22 1.27 -13.64 11.81
CA CYS A 22 1.76 -12.94 10.64
C CYS A 22 2.27 -11.55 11.03
N SER A 23 3.54 -11.27 10.79
CA SER A 23 4.21 -9.99 11.06
C SER A 23 4.51 -9.17 9.80
N LEU A 24 3.96 -9.55 8.63
CA LEU A 24 4.17 -8.83 7.38
C LEU A 24 3.76 -7.34 7.45
N CYS A 25 2.69 -7.05 8.16
CA CYS A 25 2.20 -5.69 8.36
C CYS A 25 1.80 -5.46 9.83
N CYS A 26 1.63 -4.20 10.20
CA CYS A 26 1.32 -3.81 11.58
C CYS A 26 -0.10 -4.20 12.07
N GLN A 27 -0.85 -5.00 11.30
CA GLN A 27 -2.05 -5.68 11.79
C GLN A 27 -1.70 -6.84 12.73
N SER A 28 -0.51 -7.44 12.60
CA SER A 28 0.01 -8.51 13.47
C SER A 28 -1.03 -9.59 13.73
N CYS A 29 -1.50 -10.24 12.65
CA CYS A 29 -2.64 -11.16 12.70
C CYS A 29 -2.25 -12.49 13.35
N HIS A 30 -3.01 -12.92 14.36
CA HIS A 30 -3.06 -14.30 14.83
C HIS A 30 -4.10 -15.06 14.00
N ILE A 31 -3.70 -16.15 13.33
CA ILE A 31 -4.52 -16.79 12.30
C ILE A 31 -4.64 -18.29 12.60
N HIS A 32 -5.85 -18.73 12.91
CA HIS A 32 -6.19 -20.14 13.13
C HIS A 32 -6.17 -20.95 11.82
N PRO A 33 -6.01 -22.29 11.87
CA PRO A 33 -6.07 -23.17 10.70
C PRO A 33 -7.32 -22.93 9.85
N GLY A 34 -7.14 -22.86 8.53
CA GLY A 34 -8.21 -22.60 7.56
C GLY A 34 -8.74 -21.16 7.57
N LYS A 35 -8.15 -20.24 8.36
CA LYS A 35 -8.56 -18.82 8.41
C LYS A 35 -7.57 -17.94 7.67
N ARG A 36 -8.05 -16.76 7.28
CA ARG A 36 -7.24 -15.71 6.64
C ARG A 36 -6.99 -14.55 7.58
N GLY A 37 -5.85 -13.89 7.39
CA GLY A 37 -5.55 -12.63 8.04
C GLY A 37 -6.47 -11.48 7.56
N ILE A 38 -6.34 -10.31 8.18
CA ILE A 38 -7.16 -9.12 7.88
C ILE A 38 -7.07 -8.72 6.39
N CYS A 39 -5.96 -8.96 5.70
CA CYS A 39 -5.84 -8.69 4.26
C CYS A 39 -6.66 -9.62 3.37
N ALA A 40 -7.16 -10.74 3.90
CA ALA A 40 -7.94 -11.79 3.24
C ALA A 40 -7.22 -12.53 2.09
N VAL A 41 -5.90 -12.35 1.95
CA VAL A 41 -5.07 -12.99 0.91
C VAL A 41 -3.90 -13.78 1.47
N ARG A 42 -3.82 -13.91 2.79
CA ARG A 42 -2.90 -14.80 3.51
C ARG A 42 -3.72 -15.74 4.36
N GLU A 43 -3.47 -17.03 4.22
CA GLU A 43 -4.27 -18.09 4.83
C GLU A 43 -3.38 -19.09 5.55
N ASN A 44 -3.77 -19.46 6.76
CA ASN A 44 -3.14 -20.55 7.49
C ASN A 44 -3.66 -21.90 6.92
N GLN A 45 -2.80 -22.62 6.23
CA GLN A 45 -3.07 -23.95 5.70
C GLN A 45 -2.24 -24.96 6.53
N ASP A 46 -2.92 -25.65 7.44
CA ASP A 46 -2.35 -26.72 8.28
C ASP A 46 -1.07 -26.27 9.02
N GLY A 47 -1.12 -25.11 9.66
CA GLY A 47 -0.01 -24.55 10.44
C GLY A 47 1.12 -23.95 9.59
N LYS A 48 0.86 -23.65 8.31
CA LYS A 48 1.74 -22.86 7.44
C LYS A 48 0.99 -21.66 6.88
N LEU A 49 1.61 -20.51 6.95
CA LEU A 49 1.01 -19.32 6.32
C LEU A 49 1.32 -19.31 4.83
N MET A 50 0.27 -19.25 4.02
CA MET A 50 0.36 -19.19 2.57
C MET A 50 -0.10 -17.83 2.06
N THR A 51 0.64 -17.23 1.10
CA THR A 51 0.11 -16.15 0.26
C THR A 51 -0.68 -16.76 -0.89
N LEU A 52 -1.85 -16.19 -1.18
CA LEU A 52 -2.77 -16.69 -2.22
C LEU A 52 -2.69 -15.85 -3.51
N VAL A 53 -1.87 -14.80 -3.52
CA VAL A 53 -1.85 -13.79 -4.59
C VAL A 53 -0.49 -13.66 -5.29
N TYR A 54 0.42 -14.59 -5.10
CA TYR A 54 1.72 -14.52 -5.76
C TYR A 54 1.57 -14.58 -7.29
N GLY A 55 1.92 -13.46 -7.95
CA GLY A 55 1.80 -13.32 -9.40
C GLY A 55 0.37 -13.23 -9.92
N ASN A 56 -0.65 -13.24 -9.05
CA ASN A 56 -2.06 -13.23 -9.46
C ASN A 56 -2.53 -11.79 -9.67
N LEU A 57 -2.16 -11.19 -10.81
CA LEU A 57 -2.44 -9.79 -11.10
C LEU A 57 -3.91 -9.57 -11.52
N VAL A 58 -4.51 -8.50 -10.99
CA VAL A 58 -5.82 -7.97 -11.42
C VAL A 58 -5.69 -6.66 -12.17
N ALA A 59 -4.53 -6.03 -12.09
CA ALA A 59 -4.20 -4.83 -12.85
C ALA A 59 -2.74 -4.87 -13.29
N ALA A 60 -2.51 -4.51 -14.55
CA ALA A 60 -1.19 -4.32 -15.16
C ALA A 60 -1.36 -3.26 -16.26
N HIS A 61 -0.91 -2.01 -16.02
CA HIS A 61 -1.16 -0.87 -16.90
C HIS A 61 0.04 0.07 -16.96
N GLU A 62 0.21 0.73 -18.09
CA GLU A 62 1.10 1.88 -18.25
C GLU A 62 0.37 3.13 -17.76
N ASP A 63 0.97 3.85 -16.83
CA ASP A 63 0.42 5.08 -16.28
C ASP A 63 1.48 6.17 -16.17
N PRO A 64 1.12 7.45 -16.33
CA PRO A 64 1.99 8.55 -15.93
C PRO A 64 2.37 8.41 -14.45
N ILE A 65 3.61 8.73 -14.12
CA ILE A 65 4.11 8.64 -12.74
C ILE A 65 3.31 9.52 -11.78
N GLU A 66 2.77 10.64 -12.25
CA GLU A 66 1.92 11.57 -11.50
C GLU A 66 0.58 10.93 -11.08
N LYS A 67 0.09 9.91 -11.81
CA LYS A 67 -1.07 9.11 -11.39
C LYS A 67 -0.76 8.22 -10.18
N LYS A 68 0.54 8.04 -9.85
CA LYS A 68 1.05 7.36 -8.65
C LYS A 68 1.37 8.33 -7.51
N PRO A 69 0.73 9.46 -7.45
CA PRO A 69 1.01 10.79 -6.92
C PRO A 69 2.49 11.07 -6.63
N PHE A 70 3.36 10.74 -7.59
CA PHE A 70 4.74 11.18 -7.61
C PHE A 70 4.89 12.38 -8.55
N PHE A 71 4.95 13.58 -8.00
CA PHE A 71 5.12 14.82 -8.77
C PHE A 71 6.56 15.33 -8.75
N HIS A 72 7.40 14.79 -7.86
CA HIS A 72 8.79 15.19 -7.67
C HIS A 72 9.77 14.05 -7.98
N PHE A 73 9.29 12.83 -8.11
CA PHE A 73 10.08 11.67 -8.52
C PHE A 73 9.85 11.35 -9.99
N LEU A 74 10.90 11.48 -10.82
CA LEU A 74 10.87 11.22 -12.27
C LEU A 74 9.67 11.88 -13.00
N PRO A 75 9.41 13.18 -12.84
CA PRO A 75 8.24 13.83 -13.41
C PRO A 75 8.19 13.67 -14.94
N GLY A 76 6.99 13.42 -15.48
CA GLY A 76 6.78 13.17 -16.91
C GLY A 76 7.12 11.76 -17.38
N SER A 77 7.56 10.85 -16.49
CA SER A 77 7.88 9.48 -16.85
C SER A 77 6.66 8.56 -16.85
N GLN A 78 6.81 7.38 -17.48
CA GLN A 78 5.81 6.31 -17.43
C GLN A 78 6.21 5.25 -16.40
N ALA A 79 5.22 4.74 -15.65
CA ALA A 79 5.36 3.64 -14.73
C ALA A 79 4.49 2.45 -15.15
N TYR A 80 5.05 1.26 -15.14
CA TYR A 80 4.28 0.04 -15.32
C TYR A 80 3.67 -0.36 -13.97
N SER A 81 2.35 -0.20 -13.85
CA SER A 81 1.61 -0.30 -12.59
C SER A 81 1.00 -1.67 -12.42
N ILE A 82 1.26 -2.35 -11.31
CA ILE A 82 0.73 -3.68 -11.02
C ILE A 82 0.01 -3.76 -9.68
N ALA A 83 -1.01 -4.62 -9.61
CA ALA A 83 -1.73 -4.94 -8.39
C ALA A 83 -2.25 -6.37 -8.36
N THR A 84 -2.36 -6.92 -7.14
CA THR A 84 -3.19 -8.08 -6.81
C THR A 84 -4.45 -7.63 -6.06
N VAL A 85 -5.39 -8.53 -5.80
CA VAL A 85 -6.54 -8.23 -4.92
C VAL A 85 -6.13 -8.20 -3.45
N GLY A 86 -6.94 -7.50 -2.62
CA GLY A 86 -6.79 -7.46 -1.17
C GLY A 86 -6.14 -6.19 -0.66
N CYS A 87 -6.29 -5.94 0.64
CA CYS A 87 -5.68 -4.83 1.36
C CYS A 87 -5.71 -5.12 2.85
N ASN A 88 -4.70 -4.67 3.60
CA ASN A 88 -4.66 -4.76 5.06
C ASN A 88 -5.47 -3.66 5.76
N PHE A 89 -6.04 -2.69 5.02
CA PHE A 89 -7.01 -1.70 5.49
C PHE A 89 -8.42 -1.99 4.99
N ARG A 90 -9.41 -1.37 5.64
CA ARG A 90 -10.84 -1.42 5.25
C ARG A 90 -11.43 -0.02 5.13
N CYS A 91 -10.74 0.84 4.37
CA CYS A 91 -11.12 2.23 4.21
C CYS A 91 -12.52 2.37 3.60
N LEU A 92 -13.40 3.12 4.27
CA LEU A 92 -14.77 3.35 3.82
C LEU A 92 -14.84 4.18 2.53
N HIS A 93 -13.77 4.94 2.23
CA HIS A 93 -13.61 5.80 1.06
C HIS A 93 -12.76 5.17 -0.05
N CYS A 94 -12.55 3.86 -0.05
CA CYS A 94 -11.59 3.23 -0.97
C CYS A 94 -11.99 3.40 -2.43
N GLN A 95 -11.12 4.02 -3.24
CA GLN A 95 -11.34 4.23 -4.67
C GLN A 95 -11.25 2.93 -5.48
N ASN A 96 -10.47 1.97 -5.00
CA ASN A 96 -10.25 0.67 -5.62
C ASN A 96 -10.92 -0.45 -4.80
N ALA A 97 -12.11 -0.19 -4.24
CA ALA A 97 -12.78 -1.16 -3.36
C ALA A 97 -13.15 -2.46 -4.09
N ASP A 98 -13.43 -2.36 -5.38
CA ASP A 98 -13.75 -3.48 -6.28
C ASP A 98 -12.66 -4.55 -6.35
N ILE A 99 -11.38 -4.17 -6.15
CA ILE A 99 -10.25 -5.11 -6.10
C ILE A 99 -9.66 -5.24 -4.69
N SER A 100 -9.60 -4.15 -3.91
CA SER A 100 -8.97 -4.17 -2.59
C SER A 100 -9.84 -4.84 -1.53
N GLN A 101 -11.18 -4.69 -1.61
CA GLN A 101 -12.12 -5.26 -0.63
C GLN A 101 -12.79 -6.55 -1.11
N LEU A 102 -12.65 -6.91 -2.38
CA LEU A 102 -13.26 -8.11 -2.97
C LEU A 102 -13.01 -9.40 -2.18
N PRO A 103 -11.76 -9.71 -1.74
CA PRO A 103 -11.52 -10.93 -0.95
C PRO A 103 -12.25 -10.93 0.39
N HIS A 104 -12.46 -9.77 1.02
CA HIS A 104 -13.22 -9.64 2.26
C HIS A 104 -14.72 -9.86 2.05
N GLU A 105 -15.26 -9.31 0.96
CA GLU A 105 -16.70 -9.30 0.72
C GLU A 105 -17.19 -10.62 0.12
N THR A 106 -16.34 -11.28 -0.66
CA THR A 106 -16.77 -12.45 -1.46
C THR A 106 -15.94 -13.73 -1.20
N GLY A 107 -14.80 -13.62 -0.51
CA GLY A 107 -13.83 -14.71 -0.37
C GLY A 107 -13.05 -15.03 -1.65
N LYS A 108 -13.39 -14.40 -2.79
CA LYS A 108 -12.79 -14.70 -4.10
C LYS A 108 -11.43 -14.01 -4.25
N ILE A 109 -10.51 -14.67 -4.95
CA ILE A 109 -9.18 -14.18 -5.29
C ILE A 109 -9.00 -14.32 -6.81
N PRO A 110 -9.60 -13.42 -7.61
CA PRO A 110 -9.42 -13.40 -9.04
C PRO A 110 -8.01 -12.88 -9.41
N GLY A 111 -7.68 -13.05 -10.67
CA GLY A 111 -6.46 -12.54 -11.30
C GLY A 111 -5.90 -13.52 -12.32
N ASN A 112 -4.91 -13.06 -13.06
CA ASN A 112 -4.16 -13.86 -14.02
C ASN A 112 -2.73 -14.02 -13.52
N TYR A 113 -2.22 -15.23 -13.54
CA TYR A 113 -0.84 -15.48 -13.15
C TYR A 113 0.13 -14.92 -14.18
N VAL A 114 0.96 -13.98 -13.75
CA VAL A 114 2.04 -13.37 -14.52
C VAL A 114 3.36 -13.60 -13.78
N PRO A 115 4.34 -14.27 -14.37
CA PRO A 115 5.66 -14.42 -13.77
C PRO A 115 6.35 -13.06 -13.58
N PRO A 116 7.22 -12.89 -12.56
CA PRO A 116 7.95 -11.65 -12.34
C PRO A 116 8.74 -11.16 -13.56
N GLU A 117 9.31 -12.06 -14.31
CA GLU A 117 10.10 -11.79 -15.52
C GLU A 117 9.25 -11.16 -16.63
N GLU A 118 7.99 -11.57 -16.76
CA GLU A 118 7.07 -11.02 -17.76
C GLU A 118 6.67 -9.58 -17.41
N VAL A 119 6.49 -9.24 -16.13
CA VAL A 119 6.24 -7.86 -15.69
C VAL A 119 7.40 -6.95 -16.07
N VAL A 120 8.63 -7.38 -15.81
CA VAL A 120 9.83 -6.60 -16.14
C VAL A 120 9.98 -6.45 -17.64
N ALA A 121 9.77 -7.52 -18.41
CA ALA A 121 9.81 -7.48 -19.86
C ALA A 121 8.75 -6.55 -20.44
N ALA A 122 7.52 -6.57 -19.91
CA ALA A 122 6.45 -5.67 -20.29
C ALA A 122 6.81 -4.20 -20.01
N ALA A 123 7.31 -3.90 -18.82
CA ALA A 123 7.75 -2.54 -18.47
C ALA A 123 8.84 -2.01 -19.39
N ILE A 124 9.81 -2.84 -19.76
CA ILE A 124 10.89 -2.47 -20.71
C ILE A 124 10.31 -2.23 -22.10
N SER A 125 9.47 -3.14 -22.60
CA SER A 125 8.90 -3.05 -23.95
C SER A 125 7.98 -1.85 -24.13
N SER A 126 7.31 -1.41 -23.05
CA SER A 126 6.47 -0.20 -23.00
C SER A 126 7.27 1.09 -22.82
N GLY A 127 8.59 1.03 -22.65
CA GLY A 127 9.43 2.22 -22.41
C GLY A 127 9.22 2.86 -21.04
N CYS A 128 8.62 2.13 -20.07
CA CYS A 128 8.47 2.60 -18.72
C CYS A 128 9.80 2.76 -18.00
N GLN A 129 9.97 3.81 -17.21
CA GLN A 129 11.17 4.06 -16.41
C GLN A 129 11.10 3.39 -15.04
N SER A 130 9.90 3.03 -14.59
CA SER A 130 9.67 2.43 -13.28
C SER A 130 8.58 1.36 -13.31
N ILE A 131 8.60 0.50 -12.27
CA ILE A 131 7.49 -0.38 -11.91
C ILE A 131 6.85 0.20 -10.65
N ALA A 132 5.53 0.43 -10.71
CA ALA A 132 4.74 0.90 -9.59
C ALA A 132 3.88 -0.23 -9.02
N TYR A 133 4.10 -0.56 -7.76
CA TYR A 133 3.29 -1.49 -6.98
C TYR A 133 2.19 -0.67 -6.30
N THR A 134 0.94 -0.78 -6.77
CA THR A 134 -0.08 0.25 -6.51
C THR A 134 -1.52 -0.29 -6.52
N TYR A 135 -2.53 0.60 -6.63
CA TYR A 135 -3.98 0.39 -6.67
C TYR A 135 -4.56 -0.26 -5.42
N THR A 136 -4.00 -1.39 -4.97
CA THR A 136 -4.29 -2.01 -3.67
C THR A 136 -3.17 -1.70 -2.69
N GLU A 137 -2.76 -2.63 -1.86
CA GLU A 137 -1.65 -2.41 -0.93
C GLU A 137 -0.47 -3.31 -1.29
N PRO A 138 0.69 -2.75 -1.69
CA PRO A 138 1.84 -3.57 -2.09
C PRO A 138 2.37 -4.49 -0.99
N THR A 139 2.23 -4.10 0.28
CA THR A 139 2.64 -4.94 1.40
C THR A 139 2.00 -6.32 1.37
N ILE A 140 0.71 -6.45 0.98
CA ILE A 140 0.02 -7.74 1.11
C ILE A 140 0.44 -8.76 0.05
N PHE A 141 1.06 -8.32 -1.04
CA PHE A 141 1.66 -9.19 -2.06
C PHE A 141 3.20 -9.11 -2.08
N PHE A 142 3.78 -8.95 -0.91
CA PHE A 142 5.19 -8.68 -0.68
C PHE A 142 6.13 -9.63 -1.43
N GLU A 143 5.90 -10.93 -1.36
CA GLU A 143 6.77 -11.94 -1.96
C GLU A 143 6.92 -11.73 -3.46
N TYR A 144 5.81 -11.41 -4.13
CA TYR A 144 5.80 -11.12 -5.55
C TYR A 144 6.42 -9.76 -5.87
N ALA A 145 6.05 -8.73 -5.11
CA ALA A 145 6.63 -7.40 -5.27
C ALA A 145 8.16 -7.43 -5.08
N TYR A 146 8.65 -8.19 -4.11
CA TYR A 146 10.08 -8.35 -3.86
C TYR A 146 10.82 -9.03 -5.02
N ASP A 147 10.26 -10.11 -5.57
CA ASP A 147 10.85 -10.82 -6.70
C ASP A 147 10.87 -9.95 -7.97
N VAL A 148 9.76 -9.25 -8.27
CA VAL A 148 9.70 -8.28 -9.37
C VAL A 148 10.71 -7.15 -9.16
N ALA A 149 10.80 -6.57 -7.95
CA ALA A 149 11.68 -5.44 -7.66
C ALA A 149 13.17 -5.81 -7.83
N ARG A 150 13.56 -7.02 -7.46
CA ARG A 150 14.93 -7.51 -7.70
C ARG A 150 15.26 -7.57 -9.19
N LEU A 151 14.36 -8.10 -10.00
CA LEU A 151 14.55 -8.21 -11.45
C LEU A 151 14.51 -6.84 -12.13
N ALA A 152 13.59 -5.97 -11.71
CA ALA A 152 13.50 -4.59 -12.19
C ALA A 152 14.79 -3.82 -11.95
N ARG A 153 15.35 -3.91 -10.72
CA ARG A 153 16.63 -3.27 -10.38
C ARG A 153 17.80 -3.81 -11.20
N ALA A 154 17.86 -5.12 -11.43
CA ALA A 154 18.87 -5.73 -12.30
C ALA A 154 18.76 -5.24 -13.75
N SER A 155 17.54 -4.89 -14.18
CA SER A 155 17.23 -4.33 -15.50
C SER A 155 17.29 -2.79 -15.56
N LYS A 156 17.77 -2.13 -14.48
CA LYS A 156 17.87 -0.66 -14.33
C LYS A 156 16.52 0.08 -14.33
N LEU A 157 15.41 -0.60 -14.11
CA LEU A 157 14.14 0.03 -13.83
C LEU A 157 14.08 0.50 -12.37
N ARG A 158 13.36 1.59 -12.11
CA ARG A 158 13.10 2.07 -10.76
C ARG A 158 11.89 1.34 -10.16
N ASN A 159 11.88 1.19 -8.84
CA ASN A 159 10.79 0.56 -8.10
C ASN A 159 10.12 1.59 -7.21
N VAL A 160 8.80 1.77 -7.34
CA VAL A 160 8.04 2.70 -6.50
C VAL A 160 6.81 2.02 -5.89
N PHE A 161 6.58 2.27 -4.60
CA PHE A 161 5.38 1.84 -3.90
C PHE A 161 4.38 2.99 -3.78
N VAL A 162 3.10 2.69 -3.95
CA VAL A 162 1.98 3.54 -3.51
C VAL A 162 1.27 2.76 -2.41
N SER A 163 1.41 3.19 -1.17
CA SER A 163 1.13 2.38 0.01
C SER A 163 0.37 3.16 1.08
N ASN A 164 -0.38 2.44 1.90
CA ASN A 164 -0.94 3.00 3.13
C ASN A 164 0.09 3.09 4.28
N GLY A 165 1.34 2.69 4.03
CA GLY A 165 2.43 2.79 4.98
C GLY A 165 2.36 1.84 6.18
N TYR A 166 1.55 0.78 6.13
CA TYR A 166 1.33 -0.11 7.29
C TYR A 166 2.16 -1.41 7.24
N ILE A 167 3.31 -1.38 6.56
CA ILE A 167 4.25 -2.50 6.47
C ILE A 167 4.90 -2.78 7.83
N GLY A 168 5.16 -4.06 8.13
CA GLY A 168 5.87 -4.49 9.33
C GLY A 168 7.37 -4.16 9.27
N GLU A 169 8.01 -4.13 10.42
CA GLU A 169 9.39 -3.68 10.56
C GLU A 169 10.37 -4.47 9.68
N GLU A 170 10.40 -5.81 9.83
CA GLU A 170 11.28 -6.69 9.06
C GLU A 170 11.01 -6.65 7.55
N ALA A 171 9.74 -6.58 7.17
CA ALA A 171 9.36 -6.47 5.77
C ALA A 171 9.79 -5.13 5.17
N GLY A 172 9.66 -4.03 5.95
CA GLY A 172 10.17 -2.71 5.59
C GLY A 172 11.69 -2.75 5.36
N ASP A 173 12.46 -3.30 6.30
CA ASP A 173 13.92 -3.42 6.17
C ASP A 173 14.35 -4.23 4.94
N LYS A 174 13.57 -5.26 4.63
CA LYS A 174 13.88 -6.13 3.48
C LYS A 174 13.59 -5.48 2.13
N ILE A 175 12.55 -4.64 2.03
CA ILE A 175 12.18 -4.01 0.75
C ILE A 175 12.92 -2.69 0.49
N ILE A 176 13.28 -1.93 1.54
CA ILE A 176 13.98 -0.64 1.44
C ILE A 176 15.15 -0.66 0.45
N PRO A 177 16.07 -1.63 0.46
CA PRO A 177 17.20 -1.63 -0.47
C PRO A 177 16.81 -1.73 -1.96
N LEU A 178 15.57 -2.10 -2.26
CA LEU A 178 15.07 -2.27 -3.62
C LEU A 178 14.18 -1.12 -4.07
N LEU A 179 13.67 -0.28 -3.15
CA LEU A 179 12.80 0.85 -3.47
C LEU A 179 13.59 2.11 -3.78
N ASP A 180 13.21 2.79 -4.84
CA ASP A 180 13.69 4.12 -5.22
C ASP A 180 12.76 5.22 -4.70
N GLY A 181 11.45 4.93 -4.61
CA GLY A 181 10.47 5.87 -4.08
C GLY A 181 9.26 5.17 -3.44
N ILE A 182 8.62 5.88 -2.51
CA ILE A 182 7.36 5.46 -1.91
C ILE A 182 6.44 6.68 -1.74
N ASN A 183 5.21 6.57 -2.23
CA ASN A 183 4.15 7.50 -1.85
C ASN A 183 3.34 6.86 -0.73
N ILE A 184 3.24 7.55 0.41
CA ILE A 184 2.50 7.05 1.57
C ILE A 184 1.26 7.92 1.81
N ASP A 185 0.11 7.27 1.90
CA ASP A 185 -1.13 7.91 2.29
C ASP A 185 -1.16 8.21 3.80
N LEU A 186 -0.91 9.45 4.21
CA LEU A 186 -1.17 9.93 5.58
C LEU A 186 -2.57 10.53 5.64
N LYS A 187 -3.53 9.74 6.11
CA LYS A 187 -4.96 9.97 5.84
C LYS A 187 -5.68 10.87 6.84
N GLY A 188 -5.11 11.11 8.03
CA GLY A 188 -5.73 11.91 9.09
C GLY A 188 -5.19 11.57 10.47
N ASP A 189 -5.96 11.91 11.50
CA ASP A 189 -5.65 11.61 12.89
C ASP A 189 -5.91 10.14 13.27
N ASP A 190 -5.59 9.75 14.52
CA ASP A 190 -5.81 8.37 15.00
C ASP A 190 -7.30 8.00 15.05
N GLY A 191 -8.17 8.97 15.29
CA GLY A 191 -9.62 8.80 15.26
C GLY A 191 -10.12 8.43 13.87
N PHE A 192 -9.60 9.11 12.84
CA PHE A 192 -9.87 8.80 11.44
C PHE A 192 -9.36 7.38 11.09
N TYR A 193 -8.12 7.06 11.44
CA TYR A 193 -7.56 5.73 11.16
C TYR A 193 -8.38 4.61 11.78
N ARG A 194 -8.78 4.74 13.05
CA ARG A 194 -9.59 3.71 13.72
C ARG A 194 -10.99 3.57 13.14
N LYS A 195 -11.67 4.69 12.91
CA LYS A 195 -13.08 4.70 12.49
C LYS A 195 -13.23 4.39 11.00
N VAL A 196 -12.40 5.00 10.16
CA VAL A 196 -12.55 4.98 8.69
C VAL A 196 -11.68 3.92 8.03
N CYS A 197 -10.43 3.73 8.48
CA CYS A 197 -9.47 2.83 7.84
C CYS A 197 -9.35 1.46 8.53
N LYS A 198 -9.83 1.33 9.79
CA LYS A 198 -9.66 0.15 10.64
C LYS A 198 -8.18 -0.19 10.90
N ALA A 199 -7.42 0.85 11.24
CA ALA A 199 -5.98 0.80 11.48
C ALA A 199 -5.59 1.76 12.62
N LYS A 200 -4.28 1.96 12.84
CA LYS A 200 -3.70 2.92 13.78
C LYS A 200 -2.81 3.90 13.01
N LEU A 201 -2.72 5.15 13.48
CA LEU A 201 -1.89 6.19 12.87
C LEU A 201 -0.39 5.96 13.08
N GLU A 202 0.03 5.61 14.30
CA GLU A 202 1.44 5.58 14.70
C GLU A 202 2.34 4.71 13.80
N PRO A 203 1.95 3.49 13.37
CA PRO A 203 2.78 2.70 12.46
C PRO A 203 3.02 3.40 11.11
N VAL A 204 2.04 4.17 10.63
CA VAL A 204 2.18 4.91 9.36
C VAL A 204 3.21 6.04 9.50
N LYS A 205 3.12 6.81 10.59
CA LYS A 205 4.10 7.86 10.92
C LYS A 205 5.51 7.27 11.05
N GLY A 206 5.65 6.20 11.83
CA GLY A 206 6.93 5.52 12.00
C GLY A 206 7.55 5.04 10.68
N ASN A 207 6.73 4.52 9.76
CA ASN A 207 7.20 4.10 8.44
C ASN A 207 7.55 5.27 7.52
N ILE A 208 6.84 6.40 7.55
CA ILE A 208 7.25 7.63 6.83
C ILE A 208 8.66 8.04 7.25
N GLU A 209 8.92 8.13 8.57
CA GLU A 209 10.26 8.45 9.09
C GLU A 209 11.31 7.40 8.70
N LYS A 210 10.96 6.11 8.82
CA LYS A 210 11.87 5.00 8.52
C LYS A 210 12.33 5.02 7.06
N PHE A 211 11.40 5.12 6.11
CA PHE A 211 11.72 5.16 4.69
C PHE A 211 12.53 6.41 4.32
N TRP A 212 12.17 7.58 4.85
CA TRP A 212 12.92 8.82 4.64
C TRP A 212 14.35 8.71 5.15
N ARG A 213 14.55 8.26 6.39
CA ARG A 213 15.89 8.10 7.00
C ARG A 213 16.74 7.06 6.29
N ALA A 214 16.12 6.07 5.67
CA ALA A 214 16.80 5.05 4.86
C ALA A 214 17.20 5.54 3.46
N GLY A 215 16.86 6.79 3.09
CA GLY A 215 17.22 7.39 1.80
C GLY A 215 16.30 7.01 0.65
N VAL A 216 15.15 6.38 0.91
CA VAL A 216 14.10 6.20 -0.09
C VAL A 216 13.40 7.55 -0.32
N TRP A 217 13.15 7.92 -1.58
CA TRP A 217 12.38 9.12 -1.88
C TRP A 217 10.94 8.97 -1.39
N VAL A 218 10.51 9.81 -0.48
CA VAL A 218 9.15 9.76 0.10
C VAL A 218 8.35 10.97 -0.34
N GLU A 219 7.18 10.72 -0.93
CA GLU A 219 6.13 11.71 -1.11
C GLU A 219 4.91 11.28 -0.28
N VAL A 220 4.21 12.22 0.34
CA VAL A 220 3.05 11.91 1.18
C VAL A 220 1.78 12.46 0.54
N THR A 221 0.70 11.69 0.57
CA THR A 221 -0.60 12.12 0.05
C THR A 221 -1.65 12.10 1.16
N THR A 222 -2.46 13.17 1.24
CA THR A 222 -3.65 13.23 2.09
C THR A 222 -4.89 13.47 1.23
N LEU A 223 -5.78 12.48 1.19
CA LEU A 223 -7.11 12.62 0.61
C LEU A 223 -8.02 13.34 1.61
N VAL A 224 -8.39 14.58 1.31
CA VAL A 224 -9.21 15.42 2.20
C VAL A 224 -10.69 15.08 2.01
N ILE A 225 -11.34 14.66 3.11
CA ILE A 225 -12.74 14.22 3.16
C ILE A 225 -13.54 15.16 4.05
N PRO A 226 -14.51 15.92 3.51
CA PRO A 226 -15.28 16.88 4.27
C PRO A 226 -15.97 16.28 5.51
N GLY A 227 -15.79 16.91 6.66
CA GLY A 227 -16.35 16.49 7.95
C GLY A 227 -15.66 15.29 8.60
N TYR A 228 -14.55 14.79 8.03
CA TYR A 228 -13.79 13.67 8.59
C TYR A 228 -12.35 14.03 8.96
N ASN A 229 -11.58 14.56 8.01
CA ASN A 229 -10.17 14.91 8.20
C ASN A 229 -9.81 16.29 7.63
N ASP A 230 -10.81 17.12 7.32
CA ASP A 230 -10.64 18.42 6.66
C ASP A 230 -10.57 19.62 7.64
N SER A 231 -10.50 19.37 8.95
CA SER A 231 -10.30 20.45 9.93
C SER A 231 -8.89 21.03 9.85
N SER A 232 -8.75 22.32 10.16
CA SER A 232 -7.44 22.98 10.21
C SER A 232 -6.49 22.30 11.19
N GLU A 233 -7.01 21.83 12.33
CA GLU A 233 -6.25 21.11 13.36
C GLU A 233 -5.59 19.84 12.77
N VAL A 234 -6.37 18.95 12.15
CA VAL A 234 -5.87 17.70 11.57
C VAL A 234 -4.84 17.97 10.48
N LEU A 235 -5.10 18.95 9.60
CA LEU A 235 -4.17 19.26 8.51
C LEU A 235 -2.90 19.92 9.03
N THR A 236 -2.98 20.77 10.07
CA THR A 236 -1.80 21.36 10.73
C THR A 236 -0.96 20.28 11.43
N ASP A 237 -1.58 19.33 12.12
CA ASP A 237 -0.87 18.21 12.77
C ASP A 237 -0.10 17.36 11.76
N ILE A 238 -0.70 17.09 10.59
CA ILE A 238 -0.02 16.41 9.49
C ILE A 238 1.16 17.24 8.99
N ALA A 239 0.97 18.54 8.70
CA ALA A 239 2.01 19.42 8.22
C ALA A 239 3.19 19.53 9.22
N GLN A 240 2.89 19.68 10.51
CA GLN A 240 3.90 19.76 11.56
C GLN A 240 4.69 18.46 11.70
N PHE A 241 4.00 17.32 11.64
CA PHE A 241 4.67 16.03 11.65
C PHE A 241 5.63 15.88 10.46
N LEU A 242 5.17 16.15 9.24
CA LEU A 242 6.00 16.03 8.03
C LEU A 242 7.18 17.00 8.06
N ALA A 243 6.96 18.26 8.46
CA ALA A 243 8.03 19.26 8.61
C ALA A 243 9.03 18.87 9.70
N GLY A 244 8.60 18.14 10.74
CA GLY A 244 9.47 17.59 11.78
C GLY A 244 10.36 16.44 11.27
N VAL A 245 9.91 15.69 10.26
CA VAL A 245 10.73 14.67 9.58
C VAL A 245 11.68 15.32 8.58
N SER A 246 11.15 16.13 7.67
CA SER A 246 11.92 16.93 6.70
C SER A 246 11.03 18.00 6.06
N ARG A 247 11.55 19.23 5.92
CA ARG A 247 10.89 20.29 5.18
C ARG A 247 10.96 20.10 3.65
N ASP A 248 11.80 19.19 3.19
CA ASP A 248 11.95 18.85 1.76
C ASP A 248 11.03 17.70 1.34
N MET A 249 10.26 17.13 2.27
CA MET A 249 9.31 16.04 1.96
C MET A 249 8.06 16.59 1.26
N PRO A 250 7.80 16.22 -0.01
CA PRO A 250 6.60 16.67 -0.70
C PRO A 250 5.32 16.13 -0.05
N TRP A 251 4.36 17.03 0.19
CA TRP A 251 3.03 16.68 0.67
C TRP A 251 1.96 17.09 -0.32
N HIS A 252 1.14 16.14 -0.76
CA HIS A 252 0.08 16.33 -1.73
C HIS A 252 -1.28 16.27 -1.05
N VAL A 253 -2.05 17.35 -1.20
CA VAL A 253 -3.43 17.44 -0.70
C VAL A 253 -4.38 17.20 -1.86
N SER A 254 -5.16 16.13 -1.81
CA SER A 254 -6.06 15.73 -2.88
C SER A 254 -7.53 15.74 -2.47
N ALA A 255 -8.41 15.97 -3.47
CA ALA A 255 -9.85 16.08 -3.25
C ALA A 255 -10.53 14.70 -3.20
N PHE A 256 -11.33 14.48 -2.17
CA PHE A 256 -12.23 13.35 -2.09
C PHE A 256 -13.41 13.49 -3.07
N TYR A 257 -13.78 12.36 -3.67
CA TYR A 257 -15.03 12.17 -4.43
C TYR A 257 -15.86 11.05 -3.78
N PRO A 258 -17.21 11.20 -3.72
CA PRO A 258 -18.10 10.18 -3.15
C PRO A 258 -17.87 8.81 -3.77
N MET A 259 -17.53 7.82 -2.93
CA MET A 259 -17.18 6.49 -3.40
C MET A 259 -17.41 5.42 -2.32
N TYR A 260 -17.56 4.17 -2.77
CA TYR A 260 -17.69 2.94 -1.98
C TYR A 260 -18.76 3.08 -0.86
N ARG A 261 -18.35 3.16 0.40
CA ARG A 261 -19.24 3.28 1.57
C ARG A 261 -19.41 4.72 2.07
N MET A 262 -18.89 5.71 1.33
CA MET A 262 -19.00 7.14 1.63
C MET A 262 -19.64 7.89 0.46
N LYS A 263 -20.69 7.31 -0.15
CA LYS A 263 -21.40 7.90 -1.30
C LYS A 263 -22.23 9.12 -0.91
N ASP A 264 -22.63 9.22 0.36
CA ASP A 264 -23.42 10.33 0.89
C ASP A 264 -22.57 11.51 1.42
N VAL A 265 -21.24 11.36 1.41
CA VAL A 265 -20.30 12.42 1.80
C VAL A 265 -20.05 13.31 0.58
N PRO A 266 -20.18 14.65 0.71
CA PRO A 266 -19.97 15.53 -0.42
C PRO A 266 -18.51 15.52 -0.90
N ARG A 267 -18.30 15.86 -2.18
CA ARG A 267 -16.97 16.09 -2.74
C ARG A 267 -16.24 17.19 -1.95
N ALA A 268 -14.93 17.04 -1.76
CA ALA A 268 -14.10 18.09 -1.18
C ALA A 268 -14.13 19.35 -2.04
N GLY A 269 -14.48 20.47 -1.40
CA GLY A 269 -14.48 21.79 -2.02
C GLY A 269 -13.10 22.47 -1.99
N ILE A 270 -12.95 23.56 -2.72
CA ILE A 270 -11.71 24.36 -2.76
C ILE A 270 -11.29 24.81 -1.37
N GLU A 271 -12.24 25.20 -0.51
CA GLU A 271 -11.94 25.71 0.85
C GLU A 271 -11.33 24.62 1.74
N SER A 272 -11.79 23.35 1.64
CA SER A 272 -11.17 22.24 2.37
C SER A 272 -9.73 21.99 1.89
N LEU A 273 -9.47 22.12 0.58
CA LEU A 273 -8.12 21.95 0.03
C LEU A 273 -7.19 23.13 0.41
N ARG A 274 -7.69 24.37 0.40
CA ARG A 274 -6.92 25.57 0.79
C ARG A 274 -6.43 25.48 2.22
N ARG A 275 -7.22 24.90 3.15
CA ARG A 275 -6.77 24.69 4.53
C ARG A 275 -5.53 23.81 4.64
N GLY A 276 -5.31 22.91 3.71
CA GLY A 276 -4.08 22.10 3.67
C GLY A 276 -2.87 22.80 3.04
N LEU A 277 -3.08 23.98 2.42
CA LEU A 277 -2.02 24.77 1.79
C LEU A 277 -1.59 25.97 2.65
N SER A 278 -2.34 26.32 3.70
CA SER A 278 -2.08 27.44 4.61
C SER A 278 -1.33 26.99 5.86
#